data_97bc0f035778a282052e5859e40cc2e8
#
_entry.id   97bc0f035778a282052e5859e40cc2e8
#
_cell.length_a   1.000
_cell.length_b   1.000
_cell.length_c   1.000
_cell.angle_alpha   90.00
_cell.angle_beta   90.00
_cell.angle_gamma   90.00
#
_symmetry.space_group_name_H-M   'P 1'
#
loop_
_entity.id
_entity.type
_entity.pdbx_description
1 polymer ?
#
loop_
_entity_poly.entity_id
_entity_poly.type
_entity_poly.pdbx_seq_one_letter_code
_entity_poly.pdbx_strand_id
1 'polypeptide(L)'
;MNDIEPDNLPLGLDVGTSRIVVARNSGKKYQYEAQLNAFITLPYSKLAQSLLQKESVFHEVAGDEIVVAGNDAQKFAEIFHVETRRPMLRGLLNPQEPHGLPVIRRIIAKLVGPAGAPGRKIFFSVPAPTGTAEEGIAYHQASIQQILTELGYQGQPIEEGLAVVFAELSASNYTGIGISCGSGLCNVCLSVLSVPVISFSVPKAGDFIDTQAAAVTGELSTRMRIHKENTFHLNGLSGDRVANALTVYYDDVIHTLTNTLRSTIASRSGCRSWINRCRWC
;
A
#
# COMPACT_ATOMS: atom_id res chain seq x y z
N MET A 1 15.61 5.10 -32.65
CA MET A 1 14.86 4.92 -31.41
C MET A 1 13.59 5.73 -31.60
N ASN A 2 12.45 5.07 -31.74
CA ASN A 2 11.18 5.81 -31.84
C ASN A 2 10.94 6.47 -30.47
N ASP A 3 10.88 7.79 -30.46
CA ASP A 3 10.47 8.55 -29.28
C ASP A 3 9.03 8.14 -28.96
N ILE A 4 8.85 7.31 -27.91
CA ILE A 4 7.53 6.95 -27.41
C ILE A 4 6.98 8.22 -26.77
N GLU A 5 5.85 8.71 -27.28
CA GLU A 5 5.18 9.87 -26.67
C GLU A 5 4.95 9.63 -25.16
N PRO A 6 5.16 10.64 -24.31
CA PRO A 6 5.02 10.48 -22.84
C PRO A 6 3.68 9.87 -22.41
N ASP A 7 2.61 10.15 -23.18
CA ASP A 7 1.27 9.61 -22.92
C ASP A 7 1.10 8.12 -23.22
N ASN A 8 2.08 7.48 -23.88
CA ASN A 8 2.08 6.04 -24.17
C ASN A 8 2.99 5.23 -23.23
N LEU A 9 3.75 5.90 -22.35
CA LEU A 9 4.57 5.20 -21.38
C LEU A 9 3.69 4.50 -20.33
N PRO A 10 4.09 3.30 -19.86
CA PRO A 10 3.36 2.60 -18.82
C PRO A 10 3.35 3.38 -17.51
N LEU A 11 2.29 3.16 -16.74
CA LEU A 11 2.14 3.69 -15.37
C LEU A 11 2.49 2.61 -14.35
N GLY A 12 2.92 3.04 -13.16
CA GLY A 12 2.94 2.21 -11.96
C GLY A 12 1.83 2.66 -11.00
N LEU A 13 1.13 1.72 -10.40
CA LEU A 13 0.09 1.99 -9.39
C LEU A 13 0.32 1.10 -8.18
N ASP A 14 0.62 1.72 -7.04
CA ASP A 14 0.67 1.03 -5.76
C ASP A 14 -0.66 1.20 -5.03
N VAL A 15 -1.37 0.09 -4.80
CA VAL A 15 -2.68 0.06 -4.12
C VAL A 15 -2.48 -0.40 -2.68
N GLY A 16 -1.90 0.47 -1.86
CA GLY A 16 -1.58 0.16 -0.47
C GLY A 16 -2.74 0.38 0.51
N THR A 17 -2.67 -0.27 1.67
CA THR A 17 -3.69 -0.15 2.73
C THR A 17 -3.83 1.29 3.24
N SER A 18 -2.74 2.04 3.34
CA SER A 18 -2.75 3.42 3.84
C SER A 18 -2.79 4.47 2.73
N ARG A 19 -2.14 4.22 1.62
CA ARG A 19 -2.03 5.16 0.49
C ARG A 19 -2.16 4.43 -0.83
N ILE A 20 -2.70 5.13 -1.82
CA ILE A 20 -2.65 4.72 -3.22
C ILE A 20 -1.72 5.71 -3.93
N VAL A 21 -0.72 5.20 -4.63
CA VAL A 21 0.32 6.00 -5.28
C VAL A 21 0.37 5.65 -6.76
N VAL A 22 0.38 6.67 -7.62
CA VAL A 22 0.67 6.49 -9.04
C VAL A 22 2.06 7.04 -9.37
N ALA A 23 2.81 6.29 -10.17
CA ALA A 23 4.10 6.68 -10.74
C ALA A 23 3.96 6.86 -12.24
N ARG A 24 4.41 8.01 -12.75
CA ARG A 24 4.46 8.35 -14.17
C ARG A 24 5.91 8.60 -14.60
N ASN A 25 6.28 8.02 -15.71
CA ASN A 25 7.59 8.30 -16.33
C ASN A 25 7.43 9.48 -17.28
N SER A 26 8.13 10.58 -17.01
CA SER A 26 8.18 11.76 -17.91
C SER A 26 9.37 11.73 -18.90
N GLY A 27 9.99 10.57 -19.09
CA GLY A 27 11.17 10.38 -19.95
C GLY A 27 12.50 10.72 -19.27
N LYS A 28 12.52 11.66 -18.33
CA LYS A 28 13.74 12.08 -17.61
C LYS A 28 13.67 11.76 -16.10
N LYS A 29 12.47 11.77 -15.53
CA LYS A 29 12.22 11.55 -14.09
C LYS A 29 10.90 10.85 -13.88
N TYR A 30 10.78 10.14 -12.77
CA TYR A 30 9.50 9.67 -12.29
C TYR A 30 8.81 10.76 -11.48
N GLN A 31 7.51 10.91 -11.74
CA GLN A 31 6.61 11.76 -10.96
C GLN A 31 5.67 10.88 -10.18
N TYR A 32 5.46 11.22 -8.90
CA TYR A 32 4.60 10.46 -8.00
C TYR A 32 3.47 11.34 -7.51
N GLU A 33 2.26 10.78 -7.51
CA GLU A 33 1.09 11.40 -6.91
C GLU A 33 0.44 10.39 -5.97
N ALA A 34 0.04 10.82 -4.78
CA ALA A 34 -0.50 9.96 -3.75
C ALA A 34 -1.81 10.50 -3.18
N GLN A 35 -2.72 9.59 -2.86
CA GLN A 35 -3.91 9.85 -2.07
C GLN A 35 -3.94 8.91 -0.86
N LEU A 36 -4.43 9.42 0.26
CA LEU A 36 -4.72 8.58 1.42
C LEU A 36 -5.82 7.59 1.04
N ASN A 37 -5.62 6.31 1.33
CA ASN A 37 -6.63 5.27 1.13
C ASN A 37 -7.54 5.21 2.35
N ALA A 38 -8.31 6.28 2.54
CA ALA A 38 -9.22 6.45 3.66
C ALA A 38 -10.40 7.35 3.26
N PHE A 39 -11.46 7.30 4.06
CA PHE A 39 -12.64 8.13 3.90
C PHE A 39 -13.33 8.39 5.24
N ILE A 40 -14.23 9.38 5.25
CA ILE A 40 -15.23 9.60 6.30
C ILE A 40 -16.60 9.69 5.65
N THR A 41 -17.64 9.44 6.42
CA THR A 41 -19.04 9.68 6.02
C THR A 41 -19.64 10.81 6.85
N LEU A 42 -20.40 11.67 6.21
CA LEU A 42 -21.14 12.76 6.84
C LEU A 42 -22.62 12.61 6.45
N PRO A 43 -23.56 12.97 7.33
CA PRO A 43 -24.96 13.02 6.94
C PRO A 43 -25.17 13.97 5.74
N TYR A 44 -26.00 13.56 4.80
CA TYR A 44 -26.29 14.39 3.65
C TYR A 44 -27.05 15.65 4.04
N SER A 45 -26.58 16.78 3.53
CA SER A 45 -27.36 18.01 3.45
C SER A 45 -26.95 18.81 2.20
N LYS A 46 -27.91 19.51 1.60
CA LYS A 46 -27.64 20.37 0.44
C LYS A 46 -26.58 21.44 0.74
N LEU A 47 -26.60 21.96 1.95
CA LEU A 47 -25.63 22.97 2.39
C LEU A 47 -24.23 22.37 2.48
N ALA A 48 -24.07 21.21 3.13
CA ALA A 48 -22.79 20.52 3.21
C ALA A 48 -22.24 20.19 1.83
N GLN A 49 -23.07 19.61 0.94
CA GLN A 49 -22.66 19.32 -0.43
C GLN A 49 -22.20 20.57 -1.18
N SER A 50 -22.96 21.67 -1.10
CA SER A 50 -22.60 22.91 -1.77
C SER A 50 -21.27 23.51 -1.26
N LEU A 51 -21.02 23.43 0.06
CA LEU A 51 -19.75 23.86 0.66
C LEU A 51 -18.57 22.99 0.19
N LEU A 52 -18.74 21.67 0.21
CA LEU A 52 -17.70 20.74 -0.26
C LEU A 52 -17.38 20.94 -1.75
N GLN A 53 -18.41 21.19 -2.59
CA GLN A 53 -18.21 21.51 -4.00
C GLN A 53 -17.46 22.83 -4.19
N LYS A 54 -17.85 23.88 -3.47
CA LYS A 54 -17.19 25.18 -3.54
C LYS A 54 -15.71 25.12 -3.16
N GLU A 55 -15.38 24.33 -2.14
CA GLU A 55 -14.01 24.12 -1.68
C GLU A 55 -13.25 23.04 -2.48
N SER A 56 -13.86 22.51 -3.56
CA SER A 56 -13.27 21.46 -4.41
C SER A 56 -12.84 20.21 -3.64
N VAL A 57 -13.54 19.88 -2.56
CA VAL A 57 -13.27 18.70 -1.73
C VAL A 57 -13.60 17.43 -2.49
N PHE A 58 -12.75 16.43 -2.38
CA PHE A 58 -12.96 15.13 -3.04
C PHE A 58 -14.03 14.32 -2.29
N HIS A 59 -15.29 14.40 -2.75
CA HIS A 59 -16.44 13.78 -2.12
C HIS A 59 -17.43 13.16 -3.12
N GLU A 60 -18.36 12.36 -2.60
CA GLU A 60 -19.49 11.78 -3.31
C GLU A 60 -20.72 11.72 -2.42
N VAL A 61 -21.90 11.84 -3.03
CA VAL A 61 -23.18 11.58 -2.35
C VAL A 61 -23.55 10.11 -2.60
N ALA A 62 -23.72 9.36 -1.51
CA ALA A 62 -24.10 7.95 -1.52
C ALA A 62 -25.33 7.76 -0.63
N GLY A 63 -26.53 7.81 -1.22
CA GLY A 63 -27.80 7.77 -0.46
C GLY A 63 -27.92 8.97 0.48
N ASP A 64 -28.08 8.69 1.77
CA ASP A 64 -28.24 9.69 2.83
C ASP A 64 -26.91 10.17 3.42
N GLU A 65 -25.79 9.83 2.80
CA GLU A 65 -24.45 10.19 3.26
C GLU A 65 -23.66 10.92 2.18
N ILE A 66 -22.72 11.74 2.62
CA ILE A 66 -21.62 12.28 1.82
C ILE A 66 -20.35 11.54 2.23
N VAL A 67 -19.71 10.90 1.26
CA VAL A 67 -18.41 10.23 1.45
C VAL A 67 -17.31 11.17 1.01
N VAL A 68 -16.46 11.61 1.95
CA VAL A 68 -15.25 12.38 1.67
C VAL A 68 -14.07 11.43 1.67
N ALA A 69 -13.26 11.41 0.63
CA ALA A 69 -12.20 10.42 0.43
C ALA A 69 -10.81 11.05 0.21
N GLY A 70 -9.79 10.23 0.29
CA GLY A 70 -8.41 10.62 0.01
C GLY A 70 -7.83 11.56 1.06
N ASN A 71 -6.95 12.46 0.63
CA ASN A 71 -6.28 13.43 1.52
C ASN A 71 -7.27 14.37 2.20
N ASP A 72 -8.41 14.66 1.58
CA ASP A 72 -9.44 15.51 2.18
C ASP A 72 -10.13 14.82 3.35
N ALA A 73 -10.28 13.49 3.33
CA ALA A 73 -10.85 12.74 4.44
C ALA A 73 -10.08 12.98 5.76
N GLN A 74 -8.75 13.03 5.70
CA GLN A 74 -7.94 13.29 6.90
C GLN A 74 -8.19 14.69 7.46
N LYS A 75 -8.22 15.71 6.59
CA LYS A 75 -8.48 17.10 7.01
C LYS A 75 -9.83 17.24 7.70
N PHE A 76 -10.86 16.63 7.12
CA PHE A 76 -12.21 16.69 7.68
C PHE A 76 -12.36 15.84 8.94
N ALA A 77 -11.66 14.68 9.03
CA ALA A 77 -11.61 13.88 10.24
C ALA A 77 -11.02 14.65 11.42
N GLU A 78 -9.96 15.43 11.20
CA GLU A 78 -9.35 16.29 12.20
C GLU A 78 -10.30 17.40 12.66
N ILE A 79 -11.01 18.06 11.72
CA ILE A 79 -11.98 19.13 12.02
C ILE A 79 -13.16 18.62 12.83
N PHE A 80 -13.69 17.45 12.48
CA PHE A 80 -14.87 16.87 13.12
C PHE A 80 -14.53 15.97 14.32
N HIS A 81 -13.23 15.75 14.61
CA HIS A 81 -12.75 14.84 15.65
C HIS A 81 -13.31 13.41 15.49
N VAL A 82 -13.36 12.93 14.26
CA VAL A 82 -13.77 11.56 13.92
C VAL A 82 -12.60 10.77 13.36
N GLU A 83 -12.66 9.44 13.47
CA GLU A 83 -11.65 8.58 12.87
C GLU A 83 -11.96 8.33 11.39
N THR A 84 -10.90 8.24 10.59
CA THR A 84 -11.03 7.81 9.19
C THR A 84 -11.29 6.31 9.13
N ARG A 85 -12.17 5.91 8.21
CA ARG A 85 -12.41 4.51 7.83
C ARG A 85 -11.49 4.14 6.68
N ARG A 86 -11.12 2.86 6.58
CA ARG A 86 -10.22 2.39 5.53
C ARG A 86 -10.90 1.37 4.62
N PRO A 87 -10.82 1.56 3.28
CA PRO A 87 -11.30 0.60 2.29
C PRO A 87 -10.60 -0.75 2.33
N MET A 88 -9.37 -0.77 2.82
CA MET A 88 -8.52 -1.96 2.85
C MET A 88 -8.12 -2.33 4.28
N LEU A 89 -7.96 -3.63 4.50
CA LEU A 89 -7.45 -4.21 5.74
C LEU A 89 -6.40 -5.26 5.40
N ARG A 90 -5.22 -5.17 6.02
CA ARG A 90 -4.11 -6.13 5.82
C ARG A 90 -3.78 -6.37 4.34
N GLY A 91 -3.62 -5.29 3.58
CA GLY A 91 -3.24 -5.35 2.17
C GLY A 91 -4.34 -5.72 1.19
N LEU A 92 -5.56 -6.04 1.65
CA LEU A 92 -6.67 -6.49 0.82
C LEU A 92 -7.90 -5.59 0.97
N LEU A 93 -8.78 -5.63 -0.02
CA LEU A 93 -10.12 -5.05 0.09
C LEU A 93 -10.82 -5.58 1.34
N ASN A 94 -11.37 -4.65 2.15
CA ASN A 94 -12.10 -5.02 3.36
C ASN A 94 -13.54 -5.41 2.99
N PRO A 95 -13.94 -6.69 3.08
CA PRO A 95 -15.28 -7.12 2.69
C PRO A 95 -16.38 -6.62 3.64
N GLN A 96 -16.01 -6.16 4.83
CA GLN A 96 -16.93 -5.61 5.82
C GLN A 96 -17.15 -4.09 5.64
N GLU A 97 -16.43 -3.46 4.68
CA GLU A 97 -16.55 -2.05 4.42
C GLU A 97 -17.34 -1.80 3.11
N PRO A 98 -18.64 -1.47 3.20
CA PRO A 98 -19.49 -1.33 2.02
C PRO A 98 -19.06 -0.20 1.08
N HIS A 99 -18.43 0.86 1.62
CA HIS A 99 -17.87 1.95 0.81
C HIS A 99 -16.48 1.64 0.27
N GLY A 100 -15.87 0.50 0.64
CA GLY A 100 -14.46 0.19 0.33
C GLY A 100 -14.15 0.22 -1.15
N LEU A 101 -14.82 -0.61 -1.94
CA LEU A 101 -14.58 -0.69 -3.39
C LEU A 101 -14.96 0.60 -4.14
N PRO A 102 -16.13 1.25 -3.89
CA PRO A 102 -16.44 2.55 -4.46
C PRO A 102 -15.39 3.62 -4.19
N VAL A 103 -14.90 3.72 -2.96
CA VAL A 103 -13.87 4.70 -2.57
C VAL A 103 -12.55 4.44 -3.31
N ILE A 104 -12.06 3.18 -3.34
CA ILE A 104 -10.85 2.82 -4.09
C ILE A 104 -10.99 3.15 -5.57
N ARG A 105 -12.11 2.80 -6.18
CA ARG A 105 -12.41 3.13 -7.59
C ARG A 105 -12.24 4.63 -7.85
N ARG A 106 -12.79 5.47 -7.00
CA ARG A 106 -12.71 6.92 -7.15
C ARG A 106 -11.31 7.46 -6.93
N ILE A 107 -10.59 6.96 -5.93
CA ILE A 107 -9.21 7.36 -5.67
C ILE A 107 -8.33 6.99 -6.87
N ILE A 108 -8.44 5.76 -7.40
CA ILE A 108 -7.70 5.33 -8.58
C ILE A 108 -8.06 6.21 -9.79
N ALA A 109 -9.37 6.41 -10.05
CA ALA A 109 -9.81 7.26 -11.18
C ALA A 109 -9.28 8.70 -11.08
N LYS A 110 -9.24 9.27 -9.86
CA LYS A 110 -8.64 10.59 -9.61
C LYS A 110 -7.14 10.62 -9.91
N LEU A 111 -6.42 9.58 -9.49
CA LEU A 111 -4.96 9.50 -9.64
C LEU A 111 -4.53 9.21 -11.08
N VAL A 112 -5.14 8.24 -11.75
CA VAL A 112 -4.67 7.82 -13.08
C VAL A 112 -5.39 8.52 -14.23
N GLY A 113 -6.65 8.95 -14.02
CA GLY A 113 -7.51 9.47 -15.08
C GLY A 113 -7.89 8.39 -16.11
N PRO A 114 -8.61 8.74 -17.18
CA PRO A 114 -8.85 7.85 -18.32
C PRO A 114 -7.54 7.61 -19.08
N ALA A 115 -7.37 6.40 -19.65
CA ALA A 115 -6.24 6.11 -20.51
C ALA A 115 -6.27 7.00 -21.75
N GLY A 116 -5.21 7.77 -21.99
CA GLY A 116 -5.11 8.66 -23.16
C GLY A 116 -5.03 7.91 -24.50
N ALA A 117 -4.55 6.66 -24.46
CA ALA A 117 -4.49 5.77 -25.61
C ALA A 117 -5.07 4.39 -25.25
N PRO A 118 -5.84 3.75 -26.19
CA PRO A 118 -6.38 2.41 -25.97
C PRO A 118 -5.27 1.39 -25.65
N GLY A 119 -5.47 0.62 -24.57
CA GLY A 119 -4.53 -0.43 -24.17
C GLY A 119 -3.23 0.06 -23.51
N ARG A 120 -3.16 1.32 -23.08
CA ARG A 120 -2.04 1.82 -22.28
C ARG A 120 -1.82 0.90 -21.08
N LYS A 121 -0.58 0.45 -20.88
CA LYS A 121 -0.24 -0.47 -19.80
C LYS A 121 -0.15 0.26 -18.47
N ILE A 122 -0.64 -0.40 -17.41
CA ILE A 122 -0.46 0.02 -16.02
C ILE A 122 -0.10 -1.20 -15.18
N PHE A 123 1.06 -1.13 -14.50
CA PHE A 123 1.47 -2.16 -13.56
C PHE A 123 0.92 -1.79 -12.18
N PHE A 124 0.17 -2.70 -11.54
CA PHE A 124 -0.39 -2.42 -10.22
C PHE A 124 0.05 -3.44 -9.19
N SER A 125 0.32 -2.97 -7.98
CA SER A 125 0.79 -3.80 -6.87
C SER A 125 -0.30 -4.76 -6.38
N VAL A 126 0.10 -5.99 -6.06
CA VAL A 126 -0.71 -6.96 -5.34
C VAL A 126 0.13 -7.58 -4.23
N PRO A 127 -0.47 -7.94 -3.09
CA PRO A 127 0.27 -8.62 -2.03
C PRO A 127 0.68 -10.03 -2.46
N ALA A 128 1.79 -10.52 -1.91
CA ALA A 128 2.16 -11.91 -2.02
C ALA A 128 1.24 -12.79 -1.16
N PRO A 129 1.13 -14.12 -1.45
CA PRO A 129 0.29 -15.03 -0.67
C PRO A 129 0.62 -15.03 0.84
N THR A 130 -0.42 -15.03 1.68
CA THR A 130 -0.35 -15.26 3.12
C THR A 130 -0.91 -16.63 3.42
N GLY A 131 -0.15 -17.69 3.30
CA GLY A 131 -0.51 -19.06 3.72
C GLY A 131 -1.95 -19.55 3.46
N THR A 132 -2.96 -18.87 4.00
CA THR A 132 -4.39 -19.28 3.93
C THR A 132 -5.33 -18.29 3.25
N ALA A 133 -4.84 -17.16 2.71
CA ALA A 133 -5.69 -16.05 2.23
C ALA A 133 -5.71 -15.89 0.69
N GLU A 134 -5.55 -16.96 -0.08
CA GLU A 134 -5.53 -16.91 -1.55
C GLU A 134 -6.83 -16.34 -2.16
N GLU A 135 -7.99 -16.69 -1.62
CA GLU A 135 -9.29 -16.21 -2.13
C GLU A 135 -9.43 -14.69 -2.04
N GLY A 136 -8.98 -14.08 -0.96
CA GLY A 136 -9.01 -12.63 -0.78
C GLY A 136 -8.11 -11.89 -1.77
N ILE A 137 -6.95 -12.46 -2.11
CA ILE A 137 -6.00 -11.89 -3.07
C ILE A 137 -6.60 -11.91 -4.48
N ALA A 138 -7.21 -13.03 -4.90
CA ALA A 138 -7.85 -13.15 -6.20
C ALA A 138 -8.98 -12.12 -6.39
N TYR A 139 -9.83 -11.95 -5.36
CA TYR A 139 -10.89 -10.94 -5.37
C TYR A 139 -10.32 -9.51 -5.47
N HIS A 140 -9.33 -9.19 -4.65
CA HIS A 140 -8.65 -7.89 -4.66
C HIS A 140 -8.06 -7.59 -6.04
N GLN A 141 -7.26 -8.50 -6.58
CA GLN A 141 -6.64 -8.36 -7.90
C GLN A 141 -7.67 -8.17 -9.01
N ALA A 142 -8.72 -9.00 -9.04
CA ALA A 142 -9.79 -8.91 -10.05
C ALA A 142 -10.54 -7.58 -9.96
N SER A 143 -10.81 -7.09 -8.75
CA SER A 143 -11.49 -5.81 -8.53
C SER A 143 -10.65 -4.62 -9.04
N ILE A 144 -9.35 -4.59 -8.74
CA ILE A 144 -8.46 -3.54 -9.26
C ILE A 144 -8.32 -3.65 -10.78
N GLN A 145 -8.15 -4.86 -11.30
CA GLN A 145 -8.10 -5.12 -12.75
C GLN A 145 -9.35 -4.59 -13.47
N GLN A 146 -10.54 -4.82 -12.91
CA GLN A 146 -11.79 -4.32 -13.47
C GLN A 146 -11.83 -2.79 -13.49
N ILE A 147 -11.47 -2.12 -12.38
CA ILE A 147 -11.41 -0.66 -12.31
C ILE A 147 -10.49 -0.10 -13.40
N LEU A 148 -9.30 -0.68 -13.57
CA LEU A 148 -8.33 -0.23 -14.57
C LEU A 148 -8.83 -0.45 -16.01
N THR A 149 -9.51 -1.58 -16.25
CA THR A 149 -10.13 -1.89 -17.56
C THR A 149 -11.22 -0.89 -17.91
N GLU A 150 -12.09 -0.52 -16.95
CA GLU A 150 -13.14 0.50 -17.14
C GLU A 150 -12.57 1.89 -17.44
N LEU A 151 -11.36 2.20 -16.94
CA LEU A 151 -10.63 3.43 -17.26
C LEU A 151 -9.84 3.34 -18.59
N GLY A 152 -9.90 2.21 -19.30
CA GLY A 152 -9.28 1.99 -20.60
C GLY A 152 -7.84 1.47 -20.54
N TYR A 153 -7.34 1.11 -19.36
CA TYR A 153 -5.99 0.58 -19.19
C TYR A 153 -5.91 -0.94 -19.37
N GLN A 154 -4.76 -1.41 -19.83
CA GLN A 154 -4.36 -2.81 -19.74
C GLN A 154 -3.58 -3.03 -18.41
N GLY A 155 -4.26 -3.45 -17.35
CA GLY A 155 -3.67 -3.72 -16.06
C GLY A 155 -2.76 -4.95 -16.08
N GLN A 156 -1.62 -4.87 -15.39
CA GLN A 156 -0.66 -5.96 -15.20
C GLN A 156 -0.35 -6.05 -13.70
N PRO A 157 -0.77 -7.11 -12.99
CA PRO A 157 -0.44 -7.26 -11.59
C PRO A 157 1.04 -7.56 -11.39
N ILE A 158 1.61 -7.04 -10.32
CA ILE A 158 2.97 -7.34 -9.87
C ILE A 158 2.98 -7.48 -8.34
N GLU A 159 3.60 -8.54 -7.82
CA GLU A 159 3.77 -8.69 -6.38
C GLU A 159 4.69 -7.57 -5.83
N GLU A 160 4.30 -6.98 -4.69
CA GLU A 160 5.03 -5.84 -4.09
C GLU A 160 6.52 -6.16 -3.84
N GLY A 161 6.84 -7.34 -3.28
CA GLY A 161 8.23 -7.75 -3.04
C GLY A 161 9.04 -7.88 -4.33
N LEU A 162 8.42 -8.36 -5.43
CA LEU A 162 9.06 -8.44 -6.74
C LEU A 162 9.24 -7.07 -7.38
N ALA A 163 8.30 -6.15 -7.16
CA ALA A 163 8.44 -4.77 -7.63
C ALA A 163 9.66 -4.09 -6.99
N VAL A 164 9.94 -4.34 -5.69
CA VAL A 164 11.16 -3.86 -5.02
C VAL A 164 12.41 -4.46 -5.66
N VAL A 165 12.41 -5.76 -5.99
CA VAL A 165 13.54 -6.39 -6.70
C VAL A 165 13.82 -5.68 -8.03
N PHE A 166 12.78 -5.39 -8.81
CA PHE A 166 12.97 -4.69 -10.11
C PHE A 166 13.41 -3.24 -9.95
N ALA A 167 13.01 -2.57 -8.90
CA ALA A 167 13.40 -1.19 -8.64
C ALA A 167 14.87 -1.07 -8.19
N GLU A 168 15.32 -1.98 -7.30
CA GLU A 168 16.55 -1.77 -6.53
C GLU A 168 17.70 -2.72 -6.91
N LEU A 169 17.43 -3.89 -7.51
CA LEU A 169 18.42 -4.94 -7.67
C LEU A 169 18.93 -5.11 -9.11
N SER A 170 18.89 -4.07 -9.93
CA SER A 170 19.42 -4.12 -11.31
C SER A 170 20.93 -4.44 -11.34
N ALA A 171 21.71 -3.90 -10.42
CA ALA A 171 23.15 -4.14 -10.31
C ALA A 171 23.51 -5.59 -9.97
N SER A 172 22.64 -6.34 -9.30
CA SER A 172 22.79 -7.77 -8.98
C SER A 172 22.05 -8.67 -9.98
N ASN A 173 21.72 -8.14 -11.18
CA ASN A 173 20.96 -8.86 -12.20
C ASN A 173 19.62 -9.40 -11.63
N TYR A 174 18.93 -8.57 -10.84
CA TYR A 174 17.66 -8.88 -10.20
C TYR A 174 17.68 -10.14 -9.33
N THR A 175 18.84 -10.42 -8.72
CA THR A 175 19.05 -11.53 -7.80
C THR A 175 19.20 -10.99 -6.40
N GLY A 176 18.31 -11.39 -5.49
CA GLY A 176 18.31 -10.94 -4.10
C GLY A 176 16.93 -10.99 -3.46
N ILE A 177 16.80 -10.33 -2.33
CA ILE A 177 15.56 -10.28 -1.55
C ILE A 177 14.99 -8.86 -1.61
N GLY A 178 13.78 -8.73 -2.16
CA GLY A 178 12.97 -7.52 -2.10
C GLY A 178 12.00 -7.59 -0.91
N ILE A 179 11.96 -6.55 -0.09
CA ILE A 179 11.05 -6.43 1.05
C ILE A 179 10.29 -5.12 0.94
N SER A 180 8.95 -5.19 0.87
CA SER A 180 8.04 -4.05 0.96
C SER A 180 7.36 -4.08 2.32
N CYS A 181 7.64 -3.10 3.17
CA CYS A 181 7.00 -2.95 4.48
C CYS A 181 5.96 -1.83 4.41
N GLY A 182 4.71 -2.20 4.20
CA GLY A 182 3.58 -1.28 4.15
C GLY A 182 2.93 -1.00 5.51
N SER A 183 1.72 -0.48 5.48
CA SER A 183 0.90 -0.34 6.69
C SER A 183 0.21 -1.65 7.08
N GLY A 184 -0.37 -2.37 6.11
CA GLY A 184 -1.14 -3.60 6.35
C GLY A 184 -0.33 -4.89 6.34
N LEU A 185 0.69 -4.99 5.49
CA LEU A 185 1.51 -6.17 5.25
C LEU A 185 2.99 -5.82 5.09
N CYS A 186 3.86 -6.80 5.40
CA CYS A 186 5.22 -6.85 4.88
C CYS A 186 5.30 -7.94 3.81
N ASN A 187 5.60 -7.56 2.57
CA ASN A 187 5.73 -8.47 1.43
C ASN A 187 7.20 -8.78 1.16
N VAL A 188 7.52 -10.04 0.93
CA VAL A 188 8.89 -10.53 0.70
C VAL A 188 8.94 -11.33 -0.60
N CYS A 189 9.94 -11.04 -1.43
CA CYS A 189 10.26 -11.84 -2.60
C CYS A 189 11.75 -12.16 -2.65
N LEU A 190 12.11 -13.42 -2.70
CA LEU A 190 13.44 -13.89 -3.10
C LEU A 190 13.41 -14.15 -4.61
N SER A 191 14.21 -13.43 -5.34
CA SER A 191 14.33 -13.55 -6.80
C SER A 191 15.73 -14.01 -7.20
N VAL A 192 15.79 -14.77 -8.29
CA VAL A 192 17.03 -15.21 -8.94
C VAL A 192 16.91 -14.91 -10.43
N LEU A 193 17.76 -14.02 -10.95
CA LEU A 193 17.76 -13.64 -12.36
C LEU A 193 16.34 -13.19 -12.82
N SER A 194 15.71 -12.33 -12.07
CA SER A 194 14.34 -11.83 -12.31
C SER A 194 13.21 -12.84 -12.07
N VAL A 195 13.49 -14.08 -11.71
CA VAL A 195 12.49 -15.12 -11.47
C VAL A 195 12.18 -15.19 -9.97
N PRO A 196 10.94 -14.97 -9.53
CA PRO A 196 10.56 -15.14 -8.15
C PRO A 196 10.64 -16.61 -7.75
N VAL A 197 11.46 -16.91 -6.74
CA VAL A 197 11.66 -18.27 -6.20
C VAL A 197 10.83 -18.50 -4.96
N ILE A 198 10.73 -17.48 -4.13
CA ILE A 198 9.92 -17.45 -2.91
C ILE A 198 9.20 -16.11 -2.86
N SER A 199 7.88 -16.14 -2.65
CA SER A 199 7.09 -14.95 -2.32
C SER A 199 6.16 -15.29 -1.17
N PHE A 200 6.08 -14.40 -0.20
CA PHE A 200 5.13 -14.48 0.91
C PHE A 200 4.88 -13.13 1.52
N SER A 201 3.81 -13.00 2.30
CA SER A 201 3.55 -11.82 3.10
C SER A 201 3.35 -12.15 4.58
N VAL A 202 3.66 -11.18 5.44
CA VAL A 202 3.48 -11.24 6.89
C VAL A 202 2.43 -10.20 7.28
N PRO A 203 1.29 -10.61 7.89
CA PRO A 203 0.21 -9.71 8.27
C PRO A 203 0.51 -8.93 9.57
N LYS A 204 1.73 -8.40 9.68
CA LYS A 204 2.23 -7.65 10.82
C LYS A 204 3.15 -6.56 10.27
N ALA A 205 2.65 -5.32 10.26
CA ALA A 205 3.30 -4.21 9.59
C ALA A 205 2.99 -2.87 10.29
N GLY A 206 2.99 -1.75 9.60
CA GLY A 206 2.86 -0.42 10.19
C GLY A 206 1.61 -0.22 11.04
N ASP A 207 0.44 -0.72 10.62
CA ASP A 207 -0.82 -0.59 11.39
C ASP A 207 -0.78 -1.40 12.69
N PHE A 208 -0.09 -2.54 12.71
CA PHE A 208 0.14 -3.29 13.93
C PHE A 208 0.96 -2.46 14.93
N ILE A 209 2.05 -1.84 14.49
CA ILE A 209 2.88 -0.97 15.32
C ILE A 209 2.04 0.16 15.92
N ASP A 210 1.27 0.86 15.08
CA ASP A 210 0.45 2.00 15.49
C ASP A 210 -0.61 1.60 16.54
N THR A 211 -1.30 0.50 16.30
CA THR A 211 -2.36 0.00 17.18
C THR A 211 -1.81 -0.47 18.51
N GLN A 212 -0.71 -1.23 18.50
CA GLN A 212 -0.13 -1.75 19.75
C GLN A 212 0.54 -0.64 20.57
N ALA A 213 1.26 0.28 19.92
CA ALA A 213 1.84 1.43 20.60
C ALA A 213 0.75 2.34 21.22
N ALA A 214 -0.35 2.57 20.49
CA ALA A 214 -1.51 3.31 21.01
C ALA A 214 -2.12 2.63 22.26
N ALA A 215 -2.32 1.32 22.22
CA ALA A 215 -2.91 0.57 23.33
C ALA A 215 -2.09 0.68 24.62
N VAL A 216 -0.75 0.64 24.54
CA VAL A 216 0.12 0.71 25.74
C VAL A 216 0.41 2.14 26.19
N THR A 217 0.26 3.13 25.32
CA THR A 217 0.49 4.55 25.66
C THR A 217 -0.79 5.30 26.03
N GLY A 218 -1.97 4.77 25.68
CA GLY A 218 -3.26 5.43 25.87
C GLY A 218 -3.53 6.52 24.82
N GLU A 219 -2.76 6.54 23.72
CA GLU A 219 -2.91 7.48 22.62
C GLU A 219 -3.81 6.90 21.52
N LEU A 220 -4.19 7.73 20.55
CA LEU A 220 -4.91 7.27 19.35
C LEU A 220 -3.94 6.68 18.32
N SER A 221 -4.34 5.59 17.66
CA SER A 221 -3.53 4.96 16.60
C SER A 221 -3.16 5.93 15.46
N THR A 222 -4.07 6.87 15.14
CA THR A 222 -3.78 7.93 14.15
C THR A 222 -2.65 8.85 14.61
N ARG A 223 -2.59 9.19 15.89
CA ARG A 223 -1.49 9.99 16.45
C ARG A 223 -0.16 9.22 16.43
N MET A 224 -0.21 7.93 16.77
CA MET A 224 0.96 7.06 16.68
C MET A 224 1.51 7.02 15.26
N ARG A 225 0.64 6.86 14.26
CA ARG A 225 1.03 6.88 12.84
C ARG A 225 1.70 8.20 12.47
N ILE A 226 1.08 9.33 12.79
CA ILE A 226 1.61 10.66 12.46
C ILE A 226 2.98 10.87 13.11
N HIS A 227 3.12 10.51 14.39
CA HIS A 227 4.39 10.59 15.10
C HIS A 227 5.45 9.70 14.47
N LYS A 228 5.10 8.44 14.16
CA LYS A 228 5.97 7.46 13.50
C LYS A 228 6.48 7.95 12.13
N GLU A 229 5.59 8.52 11.31
CA GLU A 229 5.92 8.97 9.96
C GLU A 229 6.73 10.28 9.93
N ASN A 230 6.54 11.17 10.90
CA ASN A 230 7.11 12.52 10.83
C ASN A 230 8.33 12.74 11.73
N THR A 231 8.38 12.10 12.90
CA THR A 231 9.36 12.49 13.95
C THR A 231 10.09 11.31 14.58
N PHE A 232 9.59 10.11 14.45
CA PHE A 232 10.20 8.94 15.08
C PHE A 232 11.43 8.46 14.32
N HIS A 233 12.47 8.14 15.07
CA HIS A 233 13.69 7.49 14.57
C HIS A 233 13.98 6.25 15.39
N LEU A 234 14.28 5.14 14.73
CA LEU A 234 14.59 3.85 15.38
C LEU A 234 16.04 3.86 15.92
N ASN A 235 16.24 4.53 17.05
CA ASN A 235 17.55 4.73 17.68
C ASN A 235 17.70 3.97 19.01
N GLY A 236 16.91 2.90 19.21
CA GLY A 236 16.83 2.17 20.47
C GLY A 236 15.90 2.82 21.50
N LEU A 237 15.98 2.35 22.75
CA LEU A 237 15.15 2.86 23.84
C LEU A 237 15.61 4.25 24.28
N SER A 238 14.66 5.12 24.53
CA SER A 238 14.84 6.51 24.99
C SER A 238 14.07 6.76 26.30
N GLY A 239 14.14 7.97 26.84
CA GLY A 239 13.29 8.36 27.98
C GLY A 239 11.81 8.64 27.62
N ASP A 240 11.48 8.67 26.33
CA ASP A 240 10.12 8.94 25.85
C ASP A 240 9.30 7.64 25.75
N ARG A 241 8.14 7.62 26.42
CA ARG A 241 7.23 6.47 26.47
C ARG A 241 6.68 6.09 25.08
N VAL A 242 6.38 7.07 24.24
CA VAL A 242 5.85 6.83 22.88
C VAL A 242 6.92 6.25 21.99
N ALA A 243 8.13 6.86 21.99
CA ALA A 243 9.26 6.36 21.22
C ALA A 243 9.66 4.94 21.64
N ASN A 244 9.64 4.62 22.94
CA ASN A 244 9.92 3.28 23.45
C ASN A 244 8.87 2.26 22.99
N ALA A 245 7.57 2.61 23.04
CA ALA A 245 6.51 1.73 22.56
C ALA A 245 6.67 1.44 21.07
N LEU A 246 6.94 2.48 20.26
CA LEU A 246 7.22 2.29 18.84
C LEU A 246 8.42 1.40 18.59
N THR A 247 9.55 1.63 19.31
CA THR A 247 10.77 0.81 19.18
C THR A 247 10.49 -0.66 19.45
N VAL A 248 9.79 -0.99 20.55
CA VAL A 248 9.45 -2.37 20.91
C VAL A 248 8.63 -3.06 19.81
N TYR A 249 7.65 -2.38 19.24
CA TYR A 249 6.80 -2.98 18.22
C TYR A 249 7.45 -3.02 16.83
N TYR A 250 8.39 -2.11 16.53
CA TYR A 250 9.27 -2.26 15.36
C TYR A 250 10.16 -3.49 15.48
N ASP A 251 10.79 -3.71 16.64
CA ASP A 251 11.62 -4.89 16.88
C ASP A 251 10.80 -6.19 16.75
N ASP A 252 9.56 -6.19 17.24
CA ASP A 252 8.65 -7.33 17.11
C ASP A 252 8.28 -7.62 15.64
N VAL A 253 8.02 -6.59 14.83
CA VAL A 253 7.78 -6.75 13.38
C VAL A 253 9.01 -7.31 12.68
N ILE A 254 10.19 -6.72 12.93
CA ILE A 254 11.48 -7.14 12.33
C ILE A 254 11.79 -8.59 12.72
N HIS A 255 11.61 -8.94 14.01
CA HIS A 255 11.81 -10.30 14.48
C HIS A 255 10.88 -11.32 13.83
N THR A 256 9.59 -10.98 13.72
CA THR A 256 8.59 -11.81 13.04
C THR A 256 8.95 -12.02 11.57
N LEU A 257 9.29 -10.94 10.87
CA LEU A 257 9.65 -10.95 9.45
C LEU A 257 10.91 -11.82 9.21
N THR A 258 11.95 -11.61 9.99
CA THR A 258 13.22 -12.35 9.85
C THR A 258 13.08 -13.84 10.17
N ASN A 259 12.29 -14.19 11.19
CA ASN A 259 12.03 -15.60 11.53
C ASN A 259 11.17 -16.28 10.45
N THR A 260 10.16 -15.60 9.93
CA THR A 260 9.33 -16.13 8.82
C THR A 260 10.20 -16.34 7.57
N LEU A 261 11.05 -15.38 7.24
CA LEU A 261 11.99 -15.51 6.12
C LEU A 261 12.92 -16.73 6.29
N ARG A 262 13.56 -16.87 7.45
CA ARG A 262 14.44 -18.00 7.75
C ARG A 262 13.73 -19.34 7.66
N SER A 263 12.54 -19.46 8.25
CA SER A 263 11.76 -20.70 8.23
C SER A 263 11.27 -21.06 6.82
N THR A 264 10.84 -20.07 6.05
CA THR A 264 10.37 -20.27 4.66
C THR A 264 11.51 -20.72 3.75
N ILE A 265 12.69 -20.11 3.88
CA ILE A 265 13.89 -20.53 3.14
C ILE A 265 14.31 -21.96 3.55
N ALA A 266 14.28 -22.29 4.85
CA ALA A 266 14.69 -23.59 5.36
C ALA A 266 13.74 -24.74 4.95
N SER A 267 12.44 -24.46 4.77
CA SER A 267 11.44 -25.45 4.36
C SER A 267 11.54 -25.86 2.89
N ARG A 268 12.14 -25.02 2.04
CA ARG A 268 12.31 -25.31 0.61
C ARG A 268 13.64 -26.01 0.33
N SER A 269 13.60 -27.32 0.09
CA SER A 269 14.77 -28.19 -0.12
C SER A 269 15.74 -27.76 -1.25
N GLY A 270 15.23 -27.04 -2.28
CA GLY A 270 16.04 -26.48 -3.36
C GLY A 270 16.86 -25.24 -2.99
N CYS A 271 16.46 -24.50 -1.95
CA CYS A 271 17.15 -23.26 -1.55
C CYS A 271 18.35 -23.51 -0.65
N ARG A 272 18.45 -24.67 0.03
CA ARG A 272 19.58 -24.99 0.94
C ARG A 272 20.93 -24.96 0.24
N SER A 273 21.02 -25.43 -1.01
CA SER A 273 22.28 -25.43 -1.77
C SER A 273 22.68 -24.01 -2.24
N TRP A 274 21.73 -23.11 -2.30
CA TRP A 274 21.92 -21.71 -2.72
C TRP A 274 22.42 -20.83 -1.58
N ILE A 275 21.84 -20.98 -0.38
CA ILE A 275 22.21 -20.21 0.82
C ILE A 275 23.67 -20.46 1.21
N ASN A 276 24.15 -21.71 1.04
CA ASN A 276 25.55 -22.07 1.28
C ASN A 276 26.52 -21.44 0.26
N ARG A 277 26.04 -20.91 -0.85
CA ARG A 277 26.84 -20.18 -1.86
C ARG A 277 26.77 -18.66 -1.73
N CYS A 278 25.68 -18.12 -1.18
CA CYS A 278 25.59 -16.70 -0.84
C CYS A 278 26.29 -16.49 0.51
N ARG A 279 27.58 -16.16 0.46
CA ARG A 279 28.26 -15.60 1.63
C ARG A 279 27.60 -14.28 1.96
N TRP A 280 26.94 -14.23 3.10
CA TRP A 280 26.51 -12.98 3.70
C TRP A 280 27.79 -12.20 4.06
N CYS A 281 28.12 -11.14 3.31
CA CYS A 281 29.08 -10.14 3.73
C CYS A 281 28.44 -9.18 4.70
#